data_812a6952d2e78cf704c5fe85d3cab99f
#
_entry.id   812a6952d2e78cf704c5fe85d3cab99f
#
_cell.length_a   1.000
_cell.length_b   1.000
_cell.length_c   1.000
_cell.angle_alpha   90.00
_cell.angle_beta   90.00
_cell.angle_gamma   90.00
#
_symmetry.space_group_name_H-M   'P 1'
#
loop_
_entity.id
_entity.type
_entity.pdbx_description
1 polymer ?
#
loop_
_entity_poly.entity_id
_entity_poly.type
_entity_poly.pdbx_seq_one_letter_code
_entity_poly.pdbx_strand_id
1 'polypeptide(L)'
;SSRGAELVRTLLAYSRKQVFRPEVLDISDALADYYVLLRDIIDERIKLDIVHGRDLPRVKVDKGQIETAVTNLCTNARDAMIEKNGGGRLTIRTSKADAAAARKDGFTLVTEGDYVMIEVVDDGAGIPPEIMEKIFQPFYTTKDPGKGTGLGLATVYGIVKQSNGYIYPVSKVGRGTTFKIFLPAWAEEALAPGEISAEIPAPAPVAPAAKSGDLAGRGSILLVEDEDGVRGIAAQLLAACGYQVIEASDGEKALEIIKEHSGTIDLLISDVVMPGMDGPA
;
A
#
# COMPACT_ATOMS: atom_id res chain seq x y z
N SER A 1 -13.01 -4.07 -27.51
CA SER A 1 -13.28 -5.24 -26.69
C SER A 1 -13.47 -4.85 -25.22
N SER A 2 -14.50 -5.37 -24.54
CA SER A 2 -14.88 -4.95 -23.18
C SER A 2 -13.79 -5.18 -22.12
N ARG A 3 -12.89 -6.15 -22.31
CA ARG A 3 -11.76 -6.45 -21.42
C ARG A 3 -10.73 -5.32 -21.31
N GLY A 4 -10.41 -4.64 -22.42
CA GLY A 4 -9.47 -3.50 -22.40
C GLY A 4 -10.04 -2.32 -21.64
N ALA A 5 -11.34 -2.04 -21.78
CA ALA A 5 -12.01 -0.97 -21.05
C ALA A 5 -12.10 -1.24 -19.53
N GLU A 6 -12.21 -2.50 -19.13
CA GLU A 6 -12.25 -2.92 -17.72
C GLU A 6 -10.86 -2.84 -17.07
N LEU A 7 -9.82 -3.25 -17.81
CA LEU A 7 -8.43 -3.10 -17.39
C LEU A 7 -8.05 -1.63 -17.24
N VAL A 8 -8.42 -0.80 -18.22
CA VAL A 8 -8.20 0.65 -18.19
C VAL A 8 -8.98 1.31 -17.05
N ARG A 9 -10.22 0.90 -16.77
CA ARG A 9 -10.96 1.39 -15.58
C ARG A 9 -10.28 0.99 -14.27
N THR A 10 -9.75 -0.22 -14.19
CA THR A 10 -9.04 -0.71 -13.00
C THR A 10 -7.71 0.00 -12.82
N LEU A 11 -6.98 0.24 -13.91
CA LEU A 11 -5.75 1.06 -13.90
C LEU A 11 -6.05 2.53 -13.59
N LEU A 12 -7.14 3.11 -14.13
CA LEU A 12 -7.57 4.47 -13.79
C LEU A 12 -8.10 4.59 -12.36
N ALA A 13 -8.68 3.53 -11.80
CA ALA A 13 -9.03 3.48 -10.37
C ALA A 13 -7.77 3.41 -9.50
N TYR A 14 -6.72 2.74 -9.96
CA TYR A 14 -5.41 2.70 -9.31
C TYR A 14 -4.63 4.03 -9.49
N SER A 15 -4.75 4.66 -10.66
CA SER A 15 -4.15 5.97 -11.02
C SER A 15 -4.95 7.17 -10.50
N ARG A 16 -6.22 7.02 -10.12
CA ARG A 16 -6.91 8.08 -9.38
C ARG A 16 -6.20 8.22 -8.05
N LYS A 17 -5.35 9.23 -7.94
CA LYS A 17 -4.84 9.77 -6.69
C LYS A 17 -6.02 9.96 -5.73
N GLN A 18 -6.40 8.90 -5.00
CA GLN A 18 -7.12 9.10 -3.77
C GLN A 18 -6.17 9.90 -2.90
N VAL A 19 -6.50 11.17 -2.72
CA VAL A 19 -5.73 12.05 -1.83
C VAL A 19 -5.70 11.33 -0.49
N PHE A 20 -4.53 10.82 -0.12
CA PHE A 20 -4.30 10.16 1.16
C PHE A 20 -4.70 11.15 2.27
N ARG A 21 -5.71 10.81 3.03
CA ARG A 21 -6.27 11.64 4.11
C ARG A 21 -6.15 10.90 5.43
N PRO A 22 -4.95 10.86 6.01
CA PRO A 22 -4.78 10.17 7.29
C PRO A 22 -5.47 10.94 8.40
N GLU A 23 -6.22 10.21 9.20
CA GLU A 23 -6.87 10.70 10.41
C GLU A 23 -6.51 9.81 11.61
N VAL A 24 -6.57 10.37 12.81
CA VAL A 24 -6.32 9.62 14.03
C VAL A 24 -7.62 8.95 14.48
N LEU A 25 -7.67 7.64 14.43
CA LEU A 25 -8.90 6.88 14.69
C LEU A 25 -8.64 5.64 15.54
N ASP A 26 -9.72 5.12 16.13
CA ASP A 26 -9.76 3.79 16.73
C ASP A 26 -10.10 2.76 15.65
N ILE A 27 -9.24 1.78 15.47
CA ILE A 27 -9.42 0.73 14.45
C ILE A 27 -10.62 -0.17 14.77
N SER A 28 -10.90 -0.41 16.07
CA SER A 28 -12.04 -1.25 16.47
C SER A 28 -13.35 -0.58 16.11
N ASP A 29 -13.47 0.71 16.36
CA ASP A 29 -14.66 1.48 15.99
C ASP A 29 -14.85 1.54 14.48
N ALA A 30 -13.76 1.82 13.73
CA ALA A 30 -13.80 1.86 12.29
C ALA A 30 -14.24 0.53 11.66
N LEU A 31 -13.77 -0.61 12.18
CA LEU A 31 -14.17 -1.94 11.73
C LEU A 31 -15.57 -2.33 12.16
N ALA A 32 -16.03 -1.86 13.34
CA ALA A 32 -17.41 -2.06 13.79
C ALA A 32 -18.43 -1.35 12.88
N ASP A 33 -18.13 -0.10 12.51
CA ASP A 33 -18.95 0.67 11.55
C ASP A 33 -18.97 -0.02 10.18
N TYR A 34 -17.86 -0.61 9.77
CA TYR A 34 -17.71 -1.25 8.46
C TYR A 34 -18.33 -2.65 8.38
N TYR A 35 -18.67 -3.27 9.51
CA TYR A 35 -19.21 -4.64 9.59
C TYR A 35 -20.41 -4.89 8.69
N VAL A 36 -21.36 -3.95 8.63
CA VAL A 36 -22.58 -4.11 7.82
C VAL A 36 -22.25 -4.24 6.34
N LEU A 37 -21.32 -3.40 5.83
CA LEU A 37 -20.88 -3.46 4.45
C LEU A 37 -20.09 -4.74 4.14
N LEU A 38 -19.23 -5.17 5.07
CA LEU A 38 -18.51 -6.44 4.91
C LEU A 38 -19.45 -7.63 4.83
N ARG A 39 -20.50 -7.65 5.64
CA ARG A 39 -21.49 -8.70 5.66
C ARG A 39 -22.24 -8.81 4.33
N ASP A 40 -22.51 -7.69 3.65
CA ASP A 40 -23.17 -7.67 2.36
C ASP A 40 -22.26 -8.19 1.22
N ILE A 41 -20.94 -8.05 1.36
CA ILE A 41 -19.94 -8.51 0.39
C ILE A 41 -19.61 -9.99 0.58
N ILE A 42 -19.68 -10.48 1.82
CA ILE A 42 -19.36 -11.87 2.17
C ILE A 42 -20.57 -12.74 1.93
N ASP A 43 -20.32 -13.90 1.30
CA ASP A 43 -21.33 -14.92 1.02
C ASP A 43 -21.99 -15.42 2.33
N GLU A 44 -23.30 -15.62 2.32
CA GLU A 44 -24.08 -16.06 3.49
C GLU A 44 -23.65 -17.43 4.06
N ARG A 45 -22.95 -18.24 3.25
CA ARG A 45 -22.37 -19.53 3.66
C ARG A 45 -21.12 -19.37 4.51
N ILE A 46 -20.63 -18.14 4.70
CA ILE A 46 -19.46 -17.82 5.50
C ILE A 46 -19.89 -17.10 6.77
N LYS A 47 -19.50 -17.67 7.91
CA LYS A 47 -19.71 -17.02 9.19
C LYS A 47 -18.65 -15.95 9.40
N LEU A 48 -19.06 -14.67 9.42
CA LEU A 48 -18.20 -13.54 9.74
C LEU A 48 -18.27 -13.22 11.23
N ASP A 49 -17.12 -13.30 11.91
CA ASP A 49 -16.95 -12.91 13.31
C ASP A 49 -15.95 -11.74 13.41
N ILE A 50 -16.26 -10.68 14.19
CA ILE A 50 -15.30 -9.62 14.53
C ILE A 50 -15.04 -9.67 16.02
N VAL A 51 -13.76 -9.67 16.40
CA VAL A 51 -13.29 -9.71 17.80
C VAL A 51 -12.43 -8.47 18.05
N HIS A 52 -12.97 -7.55 18.81
CA HIS A 52 -12.28 -6.30 19.14
C HIS A 52 -11.36 -6.47 20.35
N GLY A 53 -10.12 -6.00 20.21
CA GLY A 53 -9.20 -5.84 21.35
C GLY A 53 -9.70 -4.72 22.30
N ARG A 54 -9.24 -4.80 23.55
CA ARG A 54 -9.55 -3.76 24.55
C ARG A 54 -8.38 -2.78 24.65
N ASP A 55 -8.70 -1.52 24.93
CA ASP A 55 -7.72 -0.46 25.21
C ASP A 55 -6.63 -0.35 24.13
N LEU A 56 -7.05 -0.40 22.85
CA LEU A 56 -6.14 -0.24 21.74
C LEU A 56 -5.67 1.21 21.61
N PRO A 57 -4.39 1.46 21.32
CA PRO A 57 -3.94 2.79 20.96
C PRO A 57 -4.59 3.23 19.64
N ARG A 58 -4.77 4.54 19.47
CA ARG A 58 -5.19 5.09 18.18
C ARG A 58 -4.10 4.93 17.15
N VAL A 59 -4.48 4.94 15.87
CA VAL A 59 -3.56 4.91 14.73
C VAL A 59 -3.85 6.08 13.79
N LYS A 60 -2.84 6.53 13.04
CA LYS A 60 -3.00 7.59 12.05
C LYS A 60 -2.99 6.96 10.64
N VAL A 61 -4.18 6.76 10.09
CA VAL A 61 -4.40 6.07 8.80
C VAL A 61 -5.55 6.68 8.03
N ASP A 62 -5.63 6.42 6.74
CA ASP A 62 -6.80 6.73 5.93
C ASP A 62 -7.86 5.63 6.11
N LYS A 63 -9.03 6.00 6.69
CA LYS A 63 -10.13 5.07 6.98
C LYS A 63 -10.57 4.31 5.72
N GLY A 64 -10.80 5.00 4.61
CA GLY A 64 -11.26 4.37 3.37
C GLY A 64 -10.24 3.41 2.75
N GLN A 65 -8.95 3.69 2.91
CA GLN A 65 -7.91 2.76 2.48
C GLN A 65 -7.87 1.51 3.36
N ILE A 66 -7.99 1.64 4.68
CA ILE A 66 -8.07 0.47 5.59
C ILE A 66 -9.29 -0.38 5.26
N GLU A 67 -10.45 0.23 5.03
CA GLU A 67 -11.68 -0.46 4.59
C GLU A 67 -11.43 -1.23 3.28
N THR A 68 -10.75 -0.60 2.31
CA THR A 68 -10.35 -1.24 1.03
C THR A 68 -9.41 -2.43 1.26
N ALA A 69 -8.42 -2.29 2.13
CA ALA A 69 -7.48 -3.36 2.46
C ALA A 69 -8.21 -4.56 3.09
N VAL A 70 -9.07 -4.30 4.08
CA VAL A 70 -9.86 -5.34 4.75
C VAL A 70 -10.81 -6.02 3.76
N THR A 71 -11.49 -5.28 2.89
CA THR A 71 -12.36 -5.84 1.84
C THR A 71 -11.60 -6.78 0.91
N ASN A 72 -10.40 -6.39 0.44
CA ASN A 72 -9.59 -7.24 -0.42
C ASN A 72 -9.15 -8.53 0.27
N LEU A 73 -8.80 -8.48 1.55
CA LEU A 73 -8.47 -9.67 2.34
C LEU A 73 -9.69 -10.56 2.54
N CYS A 74 -10.85 -9.98 2.89
CA CYS A 74 -12.09 -10.71 3.10
C CYS A 74 -12.61 -11.37 1.82
N THR A 75 -12.52 -10.71 0.67
CA THR A 75 -12.92 -11.30 -0.61
C THR A 75 -11.99 -12.44 -1.04
N ASN A 76 -10.69 -12.33 -0.80
CA ASN A 76 -9.74 -13.42 -1.05
C ASN A 76 -10.01 -14.61 -0.12
N ALA A 77 -10.27 -14.36 1.16
CA ALA A 77 -10.65 -15.38 2.13
C ALA A 77 -11.94 -16.09 1.73
N ARG A 78 -12.99 -15.33 1.35
CA ARG A 78 -14.25 -15.86 0.83
C ARG A 78 -14.03 -16.84 -0.33
N ASP A 79 -13.26 -16.41 -1.32
CA ASP A 79 -13.03 -17.22 -2.51
C ASP A 79 -12.30 -18.53 -2.16
N ALA A 80 -11.27 -18.46 -1.29
CA ALA A 80 -10.53 -19.63 -0.82
C ALA A 80 -11.38 -20.60 0.03
N MET A 81 -12.35 -20.10 0.80
CA MET A 81 -13.26 -20.92 1.60
C MET A 81 -14.35 -21.57 0.72
N ILE A 82 -14.90 -20.82 -0.23
CA ILE A 82 -15.91 -21.35 -1.17
C ILE A 82 -15.31 -22.45 -2.04
N GLU A 83 -14.08 -22.23 -2.56
CA GLU A 83 -13.39 -23.22 -3.38
C GLU A 83 -13.11 -24.51 -2.60
N LYS A 84 -12.72 -24.42 -1.34
CA LYS A 84 -12.36 -25.57 -0.50
C LYS A 84 -13.57 -26.37 -0.05
N ASN A 85 -14.57 -25.72 0.56
CA ASN A 85 -15.65 -26.38 1.31
C ASN A 85 -17.05 -25.83 0.98
N GLY A 86 -17.18 -24.89 0.02
CA GLY A 86 -18.42 -24.19 -0.28
C GLY A 86 -18.86 -23.16 0.77
N GLY A 87 -18.00 -22.85 1.74
CA GLY A 87 -18.22 -21.90 2.84
C GLY A 87 -17.20 -22.06 3.93
N GLY A 88 -17.35 -21.35 5.05
CA GLY A 88 -16.36 -21.41 6.13
C GLY A 88 -16.55 -20.36 7.23
N ARG A 89 -15.48 -20.08 7.95
CA ARG A 89 -15.44 -19.05 9.00
C ARG A 89 -14.36 -18.03 8.68
N LEU A 90 -14.77 -16.78 8.64
CA LEU A 90 -13.90 -15.61 8.53
C LEU A 90 -13.91 -14.85 9.85
N THR A 91 -12.75 -14.63 10.43
CA THR A 91 -12.63 -13.89 11.69
C THR A 91 -11.70 -12.70 11.48
N ILE A 92 -12.16 -11.50 11.83
CA ILE A 92 -11.32 -10.30 11.92
C ILE A 92 -11.06 -10.04 13.39
N ARG A 93 -9.79 -9.88 13.78
CA ARG A 93 -9.41 -9.56 15.16
C ARG A 93 -8.57 -8.30 15.19
N THR A 94 -8.78 -7.49 16.22
CA THR A 94 -7.87 -6.38 16.55
C THR A 94 -7.22 -6.67 17.90
N SER A 95 -5.95 -6.32 18.04
CA SER A 95 -5.22 -6.47 19.29
C SER A 95 -4.08 -5.48 19.39
N LYS A 96 -3.62 -5.20 20.60
CA LYS A 96 -2.35 -4.51 20.82
C LYS A 96 -1.20 -5.45 20.51
N ALA A 97 -0.18 -4.99 19.80
CA ALA A 97 1.02 -5.72 19.52
C ALA A 97 2.26 -4.89 19.92
N ASP A 98 3.23 -5.59 20.47
CA ASP A 98 4.55 -5.07 20.82
C ASP A 98 5.56 -5.58 19.78
N ALA A 99 6.41 -4.69 19.32
CA ALA A 99 7.44 -5.03 18.33
C ALA A 99 8.40 -6.12 18.80
N ALA A 100 8.74 -6.17 20.09
CA ALA A 100 9.62 -7.21 20.62
C ALA A 100 8.95 -8.60 20.60
N ALA A 101 7.65 -8.67 20.91
CA ALA A 101 6.87 -9.90 20.81
C ALA A 101 6.70 -10.32 19.35
N ALA A 102 6.36 -9.37 18.46
CA ALA A 102 6.22 -9.62 17.03
C ALA A 102 7.51 -10.21 16.41
N ARG A 103 8.67 -9.67 16.77
CA ARG A 103 9.97 -10.19 16.29
C ARG A 103 10.28 -11.61 16.79
N LYS A 104 9.88 -11.95 18.02
CA LYS A 104 10.01 -13.33 18.55
C LYS A 104 9.16 -14.33 17.76
N ASP A 105 8.01 -13.87 17.28
CA ASP A 105 7.10 -14.67 16.44
C ASP A 105 7.55 -14.74 14.97
N GLY A 106 8.72 -14.20 14.63
CA GLY A 106 9.30 -14.25 13.29
C GLY A 106 9.00 -13.04 12.40
N PHE A 107 8.31 -12.01 12.90
CA PHE A 107 7.99 -10.78 12.14
C PHE A 107 9.14 -9.75 12.24
N THR A 108 10.27 -10.09 11.65
CA THR A 108 11.57 -9.43 11.86
C THR A 108 11.66 -7.99 11.40
N LEU A 109 10.78 -7.57 10.46
CA LEU A 109 10.79 -6.21 9.92
C LEU A 109 10.04 -5.20 10.80
N VAL A 110 9.29 -5.65 11.82
CA VAL A 110 8.56 -4.74 12.71
C VAL A 110 9.58 -3.96 13.55
N THR A 111 9.62 -2.64 13.36
CA THR A 111 10.53 -1.73 14.09
C THR A 111 10.08 -1.54 15.54
N GLU A 112 10.90 -0.88 16.37
CA GLU A 112 10.53 -0.61 17.77
C GLU A 112 9.26 0.24 17.88
N GLY A 113 8.44 -0.04 18.90
CA GLY A 113 7.22 0.71 19.19
C GLY A 113 6.01 -0.19 19.47
N ASP A 114 4.92 0.48 19.80
CA ASP A 114 3.60 -0.12 19.98
C ASP A 114 2.84 -0.13 18.65
N TYR A 115 2.06 -1.16 18.43
CA TYR A 115 1.26 -1.35 17.22
C TYR A 115 -0.16 -1.77 17.56
N VAL A 116 -1.09 -1.43 16.68
CA VAL A 116 -2.38 -2.12 16.58
C VAL A 116 -2.24 -3.19 15.51
N MET A 117 -2.54 -4.42 15.86
CA MET A 117 -2.55 -5.54 14.92
C MET A 117 -3.98 -5.83 14.48
N ILE A 118 -4.19 -5.95 13.17
CA ILE A 118 -5.41 -6.46 12.55
C ILE A 118 -5.07 -7.84 11.99
N GLU A 119 -5.83 -8.86 12.38
CA GLU A 119 -5.74 -10.20 11.83
C GLU A 119 -7.00 -10.52 11.04
N VAL A 120 -6.83 -10.97 9.80
CA VAL A 120 -7.91 -11.52 8.98
C VAL A 120 -7.63 -13.02 8.83
N VAL A 121 -8.47 -13.84 9.45
CA VAL A 121 -8.28 -15.29 9.61
C VAL A 121 -9.37 -16.03 8.85
N ASP A 122 -8.98 -16.89 7.91
CA ASP A 122 -9.88 -17.80 7.19
C ASP A 122 -9.52 -19.26 7.43
N ASP A 123 -10.47 -20.16 7.24
CA ASP A 123 -10.29 -21.62 7.23
C ASP A 123 -10.31 -22.19 5.80
N GLY A 124 -9.95 -21.38 4.82
CA GLY A 124 -9.90 -21.71 3.40
C GLY A 124 -8.80 -22.69 2.99
N ALA A 125 -8.54 -22.75 1.68
CA ALA A 125 -7.56 -23.68 1.11
C ALA A 125 -6.12 -23.47 1.58
N GLY A 126 -5.79 -22.26 2.06
CA GLY A 126 -4.43 -21.87 2.40
C GLY A 126 -3.60 -21.54 1.16
N ILE A 127 -2.37 -21.06 1.40
CA ILE A 127 -1.44 -20.61 0.37
C ILE A 127 -0.23 -21.54 0.37
N PRO A 128 0.12 -22.15 -0.76
CA PRO A 128 1.33 -22.96 -0.90
C PRO A 128 2.60 -22.15 -0.63
N PRO A 129 3.62 -22.72 0.05
CA PRO A 129 4.88 -22.02 0.34
C PRO A 129 5.58 -21.46 -0.90
N GLU A 130 5.48 -22.15 -2.04
CA GLU A 130 6.17 -21.83 -3.28
C GLU A 130 5.71 -20.51 -3.92
N ILE A 131 4.51 -20.05 -3.56
CA ILE A 131 3.94 -18.82 -4.10
C ILE A 131 3.90 -17.69 -3.06
N MET A 132 4.25 -17.97 -1.79
CA MET A 132 4.12 -17.04 -0.68
C MET A 132 4.83 -15.70 -0.93
N GLU A 133 6.01 -15.72 -1.56
CA GLU A 133 6.76 -14.51 -1.90
C GLU A 133 6.17 -13.71 -3.06
N LYS A 134 5.31 -14.35 -3.86
CA LYS A 134 4.74 -13.76 -5.08
C LYS A 134 3.33 -13.17 -4.87
N ILE A 135 2.65 -13.51 -3.78
CA ILE A 135 1.24 -13.15 -3.58
C ILE A 135 0.99 -11.63 -3.55
N PHE A 136 1.99 -10.82 -3.23
CA PHE A 136 1.91 -9.36 -3.22
C PHE A 136 2.37 -8.71 -4.53
N GLN A 137 2.85 -9.49 -5.51
CA GLN A 137 3.24 -8.96 -6.81
C GLN A 137 1.99 -8.54 -7.59
N PRO A 138 1.98 -7.35 -8.20
CA PRO A 138 0.89 -6.93 -9.06
C PRO A 138 0.63 -7.94 -10.19
N PHE A 139 -0.65 -8.14 -10.50
CA PHE A 139 -1.14 -9.07 -11.53
C PHE A 139 -0.89 -10.56 -11.24
N TYR A 140 -0.24 -10.92 -10.14
CA TYR A 140 -0.08 -12.31 -9.77
C TYR A 140 -1.41 -12.89 -9.25
N THR A 141 -1.86 -13.97 -9.88
CA THR A 141 -3.09 -14.68 -9.48
C THR A 141 -2.96 -16.17 -9.80
N THR A 142 -3.52 -17.00 -8.92
CA THR A 142 -3.68 -18.45 -9.13
C THR A 142 -5.08 -18.80 -9.63
N LYS A 143 -5.98 -17.81 -9.74
CA LYS A 143 -7.35 -17.99 -10.22
C LYS A 143 -7.38 -18.09 -11.74
N ASP A 144 -8.42 -18.77 -12.27
CA ASP A 144 -8.63 -18.90 -13.71
C ASP A 144 -8.63 -17.53 -14.42
N PRO A 145 -8.21 -17.47 -15.68
CA PRO A 145 -8.24 -16.24 -16.48
C PRO A 145 -9.61 -15.56 -16.46
N GLY A 146 -9.67 -14.34 -15.93
CA GLY A 146 -10.88 -13.54 -15.83
C GLY A 146 -11.62 -13.62 -14.48
N LYS A 147 -11.21 -14.49 -13.56
CA LYS A 147 -11.79 -14.58 -12.20
C LYS A 147 -10.97 -13.83 -11.12
N GLY A 148 -9.76 -13.40 -11.45
CA GLY A 148 -8.92 -12.63 -10.54
C GLY A 148 -8.13 -11.57 -11.29
N THR A 149 -8.06 -10.36 -10.74
CA THR A 149 -7.26 -9.25 -11.32
C THR A 149 -5.78 -9.34 -10.94
N GLY A 150 -5.44 -10.10 -9.89
CA GLY A 150 -4.09 -10.14 -9.32
C GLY A 150 -3.66 -8.83 -8.64
N LEU A 151 -4.58 -7.86 -8.45
CA LEU A 151 -4.27 -6.57 -7.86
C LEU A 151 -4.68 -6.46 -6.38
N GLY A 152 -5.56 -7.31 -5.87
CA GLY A 152 -6.12 -7.19 -4.53
C GLY A 152 -5.07 -7.18 -3.42
N LEU A 153 -4.17 -8.19 -3.38
CA LEU A 153 -3.11 -8.26 -2.36
C LEU A 153 -2.01 -7.22 -2.57
N ALA A 154 -1.68 -6.87 -3.81
CA ALA A 154 -0.76 -5.77 -4.11
C ALA A 154 -1.30 -4.43 -3.58
N THR A 155 -2.60 -4.18 -3.74
CA THR A 155 -3.28 -3.01 -3.17
C THR A 155 -3.21 -3.00 -1.64
N VAL A 156 -3.48 -4.15 -0.98
CA VAL A 156 -3.35 -4.27 0.48
C VAL A 156 -1.94 -3.93 0.93
N TYR A 157 -0.93 -4.48 0.26
CA TYR A 157 0.47 -4.20 0.58
C TYR A 157 0.80 -2.70 0.46
N GLY A 158 0.37 -2.06 -0.64
CA GLY A 158 0.56 -0.62 -0.86
C GLY A 158 -0.10 0.24 0.23
N ILE A 159 -1.35 -0.04 0.59
CA ILE A 159 -2.09 0.67 1.65
C ILE A 159 -1.39 0.53 3.00
N VAL A 160 -0.98 -0.68 3.36
CA VAL A 160 -0.29 -0.94 4.63
C VAL A 160 1.06 -0.21 4.68
N LYS A 161 1.82 -0.23 3.58
CA LYS A 161 3.10 0.50 3.49
C LYS A 161 2.91 2.01 3.55
N GLN A 162 1.90 2.56 2.89
CA GLN A 162 1.56 3.98 2.95
C GLN A 162 1.15 4.43 4.35
N SER A 163 0.62 3.51 5.15
CA SER A 163 0.30 3.72 6.57
C SER A 163 1.49 3.45 7.51
N ASN A 164 2.72 3.34 7.00
CA ASN A 164 3.93 2.96 7.74
C ASN A 164 3.80 1.63 8.48
N GLY A 165 2.93 0.74 8.01
CA GLY A 165 2.63 -0.55 8.61
C GLY A 165 3.40 -1.71 7.98
N TYR A 166 3.13 -2.89 8.52
CA TYR A 166 3.68 -4.16 8.04
C TYR A 166 2.57 -5.18 7.85
N ILE A 167 2.69 -6.03 6.83
CA ILE A 167 1.75 -7.12 6.57
C ILE A 167 2.51 -8.44 6.43
N TYR A 168 1.99 -9.48 7.09
CA TYR A 168 2.55 -10.83 7.05
C TYR A 168 1.45 -11.85 6.84
N PRO A 169 1.59 -12.73 5.84
CA PRO A 169 0.76 -13.91 5.67
C PRO A 169 1.30 -15.07 6.52
N VAL A 170 0.44 -15.72 7.27
CA VAL A 170 0.71 -16.98 7.95
C VAL A 170 -0.29 -17.99 7.42
N SER A 171 0.17 -18.98 6.65
CA SER A 171 -0.72 -19.89 5.95
C SER A 171 -0.22 -21.32 5.98
N LYS A 172 -1.16 -22.25 5.97
CA LYS A 172 -0.91 -23.68 5.82
C LYS A 172 -1.94 -24.27 4.87
N VAL A 173 -1.47 -24.94 3.82
CA VAL A 173 -2.33 -25.63 2.85
C VAL A 173 -3.32 -26.55 3.58
N GLY A 174 -4.59 -26.42 3.22
CA GLY A 174 -5.70 -27.15 3.80
C GLY A 174 -6.17 -26.67 5.18
N ARG A 175 -5.52 -25.67 5.80
CA ARG A 175 -5.91 -25.14 7.11
C ARG A 175 -6.36 -23.66 7.09
N GLY A 176 -6.13 -22.96 5.98
CA GLY A 176 -6.48 -21.55 5.82
C GLY A 176 -5.30 -20.61 5.94
N THR A 177 -5.63 -19.32 5.97
CA THR A 177 -4.66 -18.21 6.00
C THR A 177 -5.00 -17.22 7.09
N THR A 178 -3.98 -16.62 7.67
CA THR A 178 -4.06 -15.46 8.56
C THR A 178 -3.20 -14.36 7.97
N PHE A 179 -3.81 -13.25 7.58
CA PHE A 179 -3.06 -12.03 7.29
C PHE A 179 -2.98 -11.17 8.54
N LYS A 180 -1.77 -10.82 8.95
CA LYS A 180 -1.49 -9.96 10.09
C LYS A 180 -1.00 -8.62 9.61
N ILE A 181 -1.73 -7.54 9.91
CA ILE A 181 -1.36 -6.15 9.60
C ILE A 181 -0.97 -5.49 10.91
N PHE A 182 0.21 -4.87 10.94
CA PHE A 182 0.70 -4.08 12.05
C PHE A 182 0.66 -2.60 11.65
N LEU A 183 -0.14 -1.80 12.35
CA LEU A 183 -0.22 -0.36 12.17
C LEU A 183 0.44 0.33 13.37
N PRO A 184 1.38 1.27 13.16
CA PRO A 184 2.03 1.93 14.27
C PRO A 184 1.02 2.70 15.12
N ALA A 185 1.12 2.54 16.45
CA ALA A 185 0.33 3.32 17.37
C ALA A 185 0.67 4.80 17.20
N TRP A 186 -0.36 5.63 17.12
CA TRP A 186 -0.16 7.06 17.10
C TRP A 186 0.16 7.54 18.51
N ALA A 187 1.37 8.04 18.71
CA ALA A 187 1.74 8.76 19.92
C ALA A 187 1.44 10.23 19.68
N GLU A 188 0.58 10.82 20.52
CA GLU A 188 0.48 12.27 20.62
C GLU A 188 1.88 12.75 21.02
N GLU A 189 2.56 13.50 20.17
CA GLU A 189 3.77 14.21 20.62
C GLU A 189 3.36 15.01 21.85
N ALA A 190 3.84 14.60 23.01
CA ALA A 190 3.63 15.33 24.24
C ALA A 190 4.23 16.71 24.01
N LEU A 191 3.38 17.68 23.69
CA LEU A 191 3.75 19.08 23.80
C LEU A 191 4.23 19.26 25.24
N ALA A 192 5.53 19.46 25.40
CA ALA A 192 6.08 19.81 26.71
C ALA A 192 5.23 20.97 27.28
N PRO A 193 4.78 20.90 28.55
CA PRO A 193 4.01 21.98 29.13
C PRO A 193 4.95 23.16 29.38
N GLY A 194 4.92 24.12 28.47
CA GLY A 194 5.73 25.34 28.59
C GLY A 194 5.53 26.24 27.38
N GLU A 195 4.80 27.34 27.66
CA GLU A 195 4.63 28.52 26.83
C GLU A 195 3.42 28.59 25.91
N ILE A 196 2.25 28.80 26.57
CA ILE A 196 1.16 29.59 25.97
C ILE A 196 1.62 31.05 26.05
N SER A 197 2.14 31.58 24.96
CA SER A 197 2.17 33.03 24.73
C SER A 197 1.55 33.30 23.39
N ALA A 198 0.41 33.95 23.47
CA ALA A 198 -0.34 34.43 22.34
C ALA A 198 0.48 35.48 21.58
N GLU A 199 0.65 35.22 20.30
CA GLU A 199 0.66 36.24 19.26
C GLU A 199 0.69 35.54 17.91
N ILE A 200 -0.37 35.72 17.13
CA ILE A 200 -0.45 35.29 15.72
C ILE A 200 0.28 36.36 14.90
N PRO A 201 1.49 36.10 14.39
CA PRO A 201 2.04 36.95 13.34
C PRO A 201 1.59 36.44 11.97
N ALA A 202 1.24 37.39 11.12
CA ALA A 202 0.94 37.21 9.71
C ALA A 202 2.05 36.45 8.95
N PRO A 203 1.75 35.78 7.83
CA PRO A 203 2.70 34.92 7.14
C PRO A 203 3.89 35.70 6.58
N ALA A 204 5.06 35.44 7.13
CA ALA A 204 6.33 35.87 6.57
C ALA A 204 6.85 34.82 5.57
N PRO A 205 7.66 35.24 4.58
CA PRO A 205 8.05 34.38 3.46
C PRO A 205 8.90 33.19 3.91
N VAL A 206 8.57 32.04 3.32
CA VAL A 206 9.17 30.73 3.59
C VAL A 206 10.68 30.80 3.31
N ALA A 207 11.48 30.73 4.37
CA ALA A 207 12.90 30.43 4.28
C ALA A 207 13.08 28.91 4.16
N PRO A 208 14.09 28.40 3.45
CA PRO A 208 14.20 26.99 3.11
C PRO A 208 14.45 26.14 4.36
N ALA A 209 13.66 25.08 4.48
CA ALA A 209 13.70 24.10 5.55
C ALA A 209 15.10 23.50 5.72
N ALA A 210 15.55 23.45 6.98
CA ALA A 210 16.82 22.87 7.37
C ALA A 210 16.83 21.34 7.17
N LYS A 211 17.84 20.90 6.48
CA LYS A 211 18.57 19.63 6.47
C LYS A 211 18.01 18.48 7.31
N SER A 212 17.18 17.63 6.69
CA SER A 212 17.13 16.21 7.01
C SER A 212 18.37 15.54 6.40
N GLY A 213 19.13 14.84 7.24
CA GLY A 213 20.42 14.27 6.89
C GLY A 213 20.34 13.21 5.80
N ASP A 214 21.23 13.32 4.86
CA ASP A 214 21.90 12.28 4.03
C ASP A 214 21.03 11.26 3.27
N LEU A 215 19.98 11.72 2.59
CA LEU A 215 19.33 11.01 1.48
C LEU A 215 19.37 11.84 0.17
N ALA A 216 20.31 12.77 0.04
CA ALA A 216 20.53 13.48 -1.21
C ALA A 216 21.08 12.50 -2.26
N GLY A 217 20.23 12.05 -3.16
CA GLY A 217 20.65 11.30 -4.34
C GLY A 217 21.64 12.12 -5.15
N ARG A 218 22.73 11.50 -5.58
CA ARG A 218 23.68 12.11 -6.52
C ARG A 218 23.68 11.26 -7.76
N GLY A 219 23.37 11.88 -8.90
CA GLY A 219 23.38 11.20 -10.21
C GLY A 219 22.43 11.84 -11.18
N SER A 220 22.56 11.45 -12.46
CA SER A 220 21.72 11.90 -13.56
C SER A 220 20.72 10.80 -13.94
N ILE A 221 19.44 11.17 -13.96
CA ILE A 221 18.33 10.25 -14.29
C ILE A 221 17.71 10.70 -15.62
N LEU A 222 17.62 9.80 -16.59
CA LEU A 222 16.80 10.02 -17.78
C LEU A 222 15.40 9.48 -17.50
N LEU A 223 14.41 10.38 -17.49
CA LEU A 223 12.99 10.09 -17.28
C LEU A 223 12.27 10.14 -18.62
N VAL A 224 11.67 9.01 -19.02
CA VAL A 224 10.91 8.89 -20.28
C VAL A 224 9.45 8.61 -19.95
N GLU A 225 8.57 9.55 -20.29
CA GLU A 225 7.14 9.52 -19.97
C GLU A 225 6.40 10.35 -21.01
N ASP A 226 5.38 9.81 -21.65
CA ASP A 226 4.64 10.47 -22.73
C ASP A 226 3.62 11.50 -22.22
N GLU A 227 3.10 11.32 -21.00
CA GLU A 227 2.15 12.23 -20.40
C GLU A 227 2.87 13.40 -19.70
N ASP A 228 2.75 14.63 -20.28
CA ASP A 228 3.43 15.84 -19.78
C ASP A 228 3.18 16.11 -18.28
N GLY A 229 1.96 15.85 -17.79
CA GLY A 229 1.59 16.07 -16.39
C GLY A 229 2.31 15.09 -15.43
N VAL A 230 2.41 13.83 -15.83
CA VAL A 230 3.09 12.76 -15.05
C VAL A 230 4.60 13.01 -15.08
N ARG A 231 5.16 13.29 -16.27
CA ARG A 231 6.58 13.59 -16.46
C ARG A 231 7.02 14.75 -15.58
N GLY A 232 6.29 15.88 -15.61
CA GLY A 232 6.64 17.07 -14.84
C GLY A 232 6.61 16.83 -13.32
N ILE A 233 5.61 16.09 -12.82
CA ILE A 233 5.53 15.75 -11.39
C ILE A 233 6.68 14.82 -10.98
N ALA A 234 6.96 13.78 -11.77
CA ALA A 234 8.04 12.84 -11.50
C ALA A 234 9.40 13.53 -11.52
N ALA A 235 9.65 14.40 -12.50
CA ALA A 235 10.87 15.19 -12.60
C ALA A 235 11.06 16.10 -11.38
N GLN A 236 10.02 16.81 -10.92
CA GLN A 236 10.09 17.65 -9.73
C GLN A 236 10.39 16.86 -8.45
N LEU A 237 9.78 15.69 -8.28
CA LEU A 237 10.03 14.82 -7.12
C LEU A 237 11.47 14.30 -7.09
N LEU A 238 11.99 13.84 -8.23
CA LEU A 238 13.36 13.36 -8.33
C LEU A 238 14.38 14.50 -8.13
N ALA A 239 14.11 15.68 -8.68
CA ALA A 239 14.95 16.87 -8.46
C ALA A 239 14.93 17.32 -6.99
N ALA A 240 13.79 17.24 -6.31
CA ALA A 240 13.68 17.53 -4.87
C ALA A 240 14.48 16.53 -4.01
N CYS A 241 14.69 15.30 -4.51
CA CYS A 241 15.57 14.31 -3.89
C CYS A 241 17.07 14.52 -4.22
N GLY A 242 17.42 15.54 -5.00
CA GLY A 242 18.81 15.89 -5.32
C GLY A 242 19.38 15.29 -6.59
N TYR A 243 18.57 14.60 -7.41
CA TYR A 243 18.99 14.06 -8.70
C TYR A 243 18.95 15.13 -9.81
N GLN A 244 19.82 15.01 -10.79
CA GLN A 244 19.71 15.73 -12.05
C GLN A 244 18.76 14.94 -12.96
N VAL A 245 17.63 15.55 -13.37
CA VAL A 245 16.64 14.86 -14.20
C VAL A 245 16.69 15.40 -15.62
N ILE A 246 16.83 14.50 -16.58
CA ILE A 246 16.76 14.76 -18.01
C ILE A 246 15.43 14.17 -18.48
N GLU A 247 14.59 14.97 -19.12
CA GLU A 247 13.24 14.57 -19.49
C GLU A 247 13.14 14.22 -20.97
N ALA A 248 12.47 13.11 -21.31
CA ALA A 248 12.10 12.74 -22.68
C ALA A 248 10.61 12.41 -22.73
N SER A 249 9.90 12.86 -23.76
CA SER A 249 8.47 12.60 -23.93
C SER A 249 8.15 11.27 -24.63
N ASP A 250 9.16 10.64 -25.19
CA ASP A 250 9.04 9.38 -25.94
C ASP A 250 10.39 8.70 -26.08
N GLY A 251 10.38 7.44 -26.57
CA GLY A 251 11.58 6.64 -26.75
C GLY A 251 12.54 7.19 -27.81
N GLU A 252 12.04 7.85 -28.86
CA GLU A 252 12.88 8.45 -29.90
C GLU A 252 13.71 9.61 -29.35
N LYS A 253 13.07 10.52 -28.59
CA LYS A 253 13.78 11.60 -27.89
C LYS A 253 14.74 11.08 -26.83
N ALA A 254 14.37 10.01 -26.13
CA ALA A 254 15.28 9.40 -25.18
C ALA A 254 16.58 8.90 -25.86
N LEU A 255 16.45 8.25 -27.03
CA LEU A 255 17.60 7.80 -27.82
C LEU A 255 18.44 8.94 -28.39
N GLU A 256 17.82 10.07 -28.80
CA GLU A 256 18.53 11.29 -29.21
C GLU A 256 19.33 11.86 -28.03
N ILE A 257 18.69 11.99 -26.86
CA ILE A 257 19.35 12.48 -25.65
C ILE A 257 20.53 11.59 -25.25
N ILE A 258 20.39 10.24 -25.29
CA ILE A 258 21.48 9.32 -25.00
C ILE A 258 22.67 9.50 -25.95
N LYS A 259 22.41 9.81 -27.24
CA LYS A 259 23.46 10.01 -28.24
C LYS A 259 24.16 11.37 -28.10
N GLU A 260 23.45 12.40 -27.71
CA GLU A 260 23.95 13.77 -27.65
C GLU A 260 24.45 14.18 -26.28
N HIS A 261 24.01 13.50 -25.22
CA HIS A 261 24.37 13.81 -23.84
C HIS A 261 25.84 13.44 -23.58
N SER A 262 26.65 14.47 -23.32
CA SER A 262 28.09 14.28 -23.03
C SER A 262 28.40 13.83 -21.60
N GLY A 263 27.40 13.75 -20.73
CA GLY A 263 27.50 13.32 -19.32
C GLY A 263 27.14 11.84 -19.13
N THR A 264 27.33 11.35 -17.90
CA THR A 264 26.89 10.00 -17.51
C THR A 264 25.42 10.03 -17.15
N ILE A 265 24.63 9.12 -17.69
CA ILE A 265 23.26 8.82 -17.26
C ILE A 265 23.37 7.61 -16.34
N ASP A 266 23.07 7.81 -15.04
CA ASP A 266 23.24 6.78 -14.01
C ASP A 266 22.03 5.85 -13.93
N LEU A 267 20.83 6.36 -14.31
CA LEU A 267 19.58 5.61 -14.25
C LEU A 267 18.63 6.05 -15.39
N LEU A 268 18.00 5.08 -16.02
CA LEU A 268 16.86 5.28 -16.93
C LEU A 268 15.57 4.85 -16.22
N ILE A 269 14.59 5.75 -16.19
CA ILE A 269 13.21 5.47 -15.77
C ILE A 269 12.33 5.68 -16.98
N SER A 270 11.61 4.63 -17.41
CA SER A 270 10.73 4.67 -18.58
C SER A 270 9.39 4.04 -18.27
N ASP A 271 8.30 4.63 -18.78
CA ASP A 271 7.04 3.89 -18.88
C ASP A 271 7.23 2.71 -19.87
N VAL A 272 6.49 1.63 -19.63
CA VAL A 272 6.55 0.40 -20.42
C VAL A 272 5.68 0.49 -21.67
N VAL A 273 4.65 1.33 -21.66
CA VAL A 273 3.66 1.45 -22.74
C VAL A 273 3.59 2.88 -23.24
N MET A 274 4.37 3.20 -24.25
CA MET A 274 4.37 4.51 -24.90
C MET A 274 3.99 4.40 -26.39
N PRO A 275 3.31 5.35 -27.00
CA PRO A 275 3.04 5.36 -28.43
C PRO A 275 4.35 5.38 -29.24
N GLY A 276 4.54 4.37 -30.09
CA GLY A 276 5.63 4.34 -31.07
C GLY A 276 6.80 3.40 -30.74
N MET A 277 7.10 3.10 -29.47
CA MET A 277 8.15 2.16 -29.08
C MET A 277 7.83 1.55 -27.71
N ASP A 278 7.90 0.21 -27.60
CA ASP A 278 7.74 -0.46 -26.32
C ASP A 278 9.02 -0.29 -25.48
N GLY A 279 8.86 0.02 -24.17
CA GLY A 279 9.96 0.34 -23.26
C GLY A 279 11.15 -0.65 -23.16
N PRO A 280 11.00 -1.96 -23.46
CA PRO A 280 12.10 -2.93 -23.45
C PRO A 280 12.84 -3.14 -24.77
N ALA A 281 12.74 -2.25 -25.76
CA ALA A 281 13.43 -2.38 -27.06
C ALA A 281 14.90 -1.97 -27.03
#